data_1f9f9108c94714941d81cdb630f0be61
#
_entry.id   1f9f9108c94714941d81cdb630f0be61
#
_cell.length_a   1.000
_cell.length_b   1.000
_cell.length_c   1.000
_cell.angle_alpha   90.00
_cell.angle_beta   90.00
_cell.angle_gamma   90.00
#
_symmetry.space_group_name_H-M   'P 1'
#
loop_
_entity.id
_entity.type
_entity.pdbx_description
1 polymer ?
#
loop_
_entity_poly.entity_id
_entity_poly.type
_entity_poly.pdbx_seq_one_letter_code
_entity_poly.pdbx_strand_id
1 'polypeptide(L)'
;MGEASIPKATIVVPVYNSARSIQRCLDSLLAQSERSIQVVCVNDGSVDDSLGVLRQIAQADDRVLVIDQENAGVSCARNAGIDAAEGETVFFVDADDYIDAQTVECVLHAMESADAEVAVFGGVCEPSDAAPKRVQQLMSPKAGTFGARDPQLLFHANAQPYACRAAFSRELLNREGIRFAPGLALGEDVVFQFAAYALASKTVVMPVRFYHYVMESESATHEFNSAEARA
;
A
#
# COMPACT_ATOMS: atom_id res chain seq x y z
N MET A 1 22.78 5.91 24.75
CA MET A 1 22.05 5.10 23.78
C MET A 1 20.60 5.46 23.99
N GLY A 2 20.03 6.33 23.11
CA GLY A 2 18.60 6.64 23.18
C GLY A 2 17.80 5.39 22.87
N GLU A 3 16.70 5.15 23.58
CA GLU A 3 15.72 4.14 23.19
C GLU A 3 15.27 4.49 21.76
N ALA A 4 15.43 3.55 20.82
CA ALA A 4 14.88 3.72 19.49
C ALA A 4 13.35 3.82 19.65
N SER A 5 12.79 4.99 19.33
CA SER A 5 11.33 5.16 19.38
C SER A 5 10.68 4.29 18.33
N ILE A 6 9.61 3.60 18.70
CA ILE A 6 8.82 2.79 17.76
C ILE A 6 8.32 3.73 16.63
N PRO A 7 8.50 3.37 15.35
CA PRO A 7 7.98 4.16 14.25
C PRO A 7 6.45 4.28 14.34
N LYS A 8 5.90 5.43 13.97
CA LYS A 8 4.43 5.59 13.90
C LYS A 8 3.83 4.81 12.73
N ALA A 9 4.57 4.69 11.64
CA ALA A 9 4.12 3.96 10.47
C ALA A 9 5.23 3.09 9.87
N THR A 10 4.84 1.96 9.29
CA THR A 10 5.65 1.16 8.36
C THR A 10 5.02 1.22 6.97
N ILE A 11 5.83 1.52 5.96
CA ILE A 11 5.42 1.50 4.57
C ILE A 11 6.07 0.28 3.92
N VAL A 12 5.26 -0.68 3.50
CA VAL A 12 5.70 -1.91 2.84
C VAL A 12 5.70 -1.71 1.33
N VAL A 13 6.84 -1.97 0.69
CA VAL A 13 7.03 -1.86 -0.76
C VAL A 13 7.44 -3.23 -1.31
N PRO A 14 6.53 -3.98 -1.95
CA PRO A 14 6.89 -5.18 -2.68
C PRO A 14 7.62 -4.78 -3.97
N VAL A 15 8.77 -5.41 -4.25
CA VAL A 15 9.63 -5.05 -5.38
C VAL A 15 9.95 -6.28 -6.22
N TYR A 16 9.57 -6.24 -7.51
CA TYR A 16 9.95 -7.23 -8.49
C TYR A 16 10.21 -6.58 -9.84
N ASN A 17 11.46 -6.61 -10.33
CA ASN A 17 11.89 -6.02 -11.59
C ASN A 17 11.47 -4.54 -11.77
N SER A 18 11.75 -3.72 -10.76
CA SER A 18 11.31 -2.32 -10.70
C SER A 18 12.48 -1.32 -10.69
N ALA A 19 13.66 -1.69 -11.22
CA ALA A 19 14.86 -0.84 -11.19
C ALA A 19 14.64 0.56 -11.79
N ARG A 20 13.69 0.72 -12.72
CA ARG A 20 13.40 2.01 -13.38
C ARG A 20 12.55 2.95 -12.53
N SER A 21 11.67 2.42 -11.69
CA SER A 21 10.64 3.18 -10.95
C SER A 21 10.93 3.31 -9.47
N ILE A 22 11.62 2.33 -8.88
CA ILE A 22 11.78 2.23 -7.43
C ILE A 22 12.45 3.45 -6.78
N GLN A 23 13.36 4.14 -7.46
CA GLN A 23 13.98 5.37 -6.95
C GLN A 23 12.91 6.45 -6.71
N ARG A 24 12.02 6.71 -7.70
CA ARG A 24 10.92 7.67 -7.57
C ARG A 24 9.98 7.31 -6.42
N CYS A 25 9.62 6.04 -6.32
CA CYS A 25 8.80 5.53 -5.22
C CYS A 25 9.43 5.89 -3.89
N LEU A 26 10.67 5.46 -3.64
CA LEU A 26 11.35 5.66 -2.36
C LEU A 26 11.63 7.14 -2.07
N ASP A 27 11.94 7.97 -3.06
CA ASP A 27 12.09 9.41 -2.88
C ASP A 27 10.80 10.02 -2.30
N SER A 28 9.62 9.59 -2.76
CA SER A 28 8.33 10.06 -2.24
C SER A 28 8.07 9.60 -0.79
N LEU A 29 8.50 8.40 -0.45
CA LEU A 29 8.34 7.84 0.90
C LEU A 29 9.31 8.51 1.89
N LEU A 30 10.55 8.73 1.50
CA LEU A 30 11.55 9.36 2.34
C LEU A 30 11.33 10.88 2.49
N ALA A 31 10.54 11.50 1.59
CA ALA A 31 10.12 12.89 1.65
C ALA A 31 8.86 13.13 2.51
N GLN A 32 8.27 12.10 3.13
CA GLN A 32 7.07 12.28 3.96
C GLN A 32 7.28 13.30 5.07
N SER A 33 6.25 14.13 5.38
CA SER A 33 6.25 15.11 6.47
C SER A 33 6.35 14.44 7.85
N GLU A 34 5.70 13.30 8.05
CA GLU A 34 5.94 12.43 9.20
C GLU A 34 7.30 11.71 9.03
N ARG A 35 8.23 11.99 9.95
CA ARG A 35 9.59 11.44 9.91
C ARG A 35 9.76 10.13 10.68
N SER A 36 8.85 9.83 11.61
CA SER A 36 8.88 8.60 12.39
C SER A 36 8.26 7.45 11.61
N ILE A 37 8.91 7.08 10.51
CA ILE A 37 8.49 6.01 9.60
C ILE A 37 9.59 4.97 9.42
N GLN A 38 9.16 3.75 9.15
CA GLN A 38 9.99 2.66 8.62
C GLN A 38 9.53 2.38 7.18
N VAL A 39 10.46 2.15 6.26
CA VAL A 39 10.18 1.70 4.90
C VAL A 39 10.73 0.30 4.73
N VAL A 40 9.87 -0.69 4.52
CA VAL A 40 10.27 -2.09 4.33
C VAL A 40 10.13 -2.45 2.87
N CYS A 41 11.26 -2.53 2.16
CA CYS A 41 11.33 -2.96 0.77
C CYS A 41 11.57 -4.46 0.70
N VAL A 42 10.66 -5.21 0.10
CA VAL A 42 10.80 -6.66 -0.05
C VAL A 42 11.11 -6.98 -1.51
N ASN A 43 12.38 -7.27 -1.81
CA ASN A 43 12.81 -7.75 -3.12
C ASN A 43 12.37 -9.21 -3.29
N ASP A 44 11.42 -9.44 -4.18
CA ASP A 44 10.83 -10.76 -4.45
C ASP A 44 11.54 -11.44 -5.63
N GLY A 45 12.86 -11.60 -5.51
CA GLY A 45 13.69 -12.32 -6.49
C GLY A 45 13.83 -11.58 -7.83
N SER A 46 14.00 -10.25 -7.81
CA SER A 46 14.25 -9.46 -9.03
C SER A 46 15.49 -9.96 -9.78
N VAL A 47 15.40 -9.95 -11.11
CA VAL A 47 16.51 -10.32 -12.03
C VAL A 47 17.17 -9.11 -12.67
N ASP A 48 16.60 -7.91 -12.47
CA ASP A 48 17.17 -6.62 -12.85
C ASP A 48 17.98 -6.00 -11.70
N ASP A 49 18.40 -4.74 -11.82
CA ASP A 49 19.21 -4.05 -10.79
C ASP A 49 18.38 -3.50 -9.61
N SER A 50 17.12 -3.91 -9.44
CA SER A 50 16.26 -3.45 -8.33
C SER A 50 16.93 -3.60 -6.97
N LEU A 51 17.50 -4.77 -6.70
CA LEU A 51 18.17 -5.04 -5.42
C LEU A 51 19.41 -4.15 -5.21
N GLY A 52 20.15 -3.86 -6.27
CA GLY A 52 21.30 -2.94 -6.22
C GLY A 52 20.88 -1.54 -5.80
N VAL A 53 19.82 -1.01 -6.42
CA VAL A 53 19.23 0.30 -6.07
C VAL A 53 18.73 0.32 -4.62
N LEU A 54 18.00 -0.70 -4.19
CA LEU A 54 17.49 -0.80 -2.81
C LEU A 54 18.61 -0.76 -1.78
N ARG A 55 19.68 -1.54 -1.99
CA ARG A 55 20.84 -1.59 -1.09
C ARG A 55 21.57 -0.24 -1.01
N GLN A 56 21.67 0.48 -2.12
CA GLN A 56 22.27 1.81 -2.14
C GLN A 56 21.45 2.80 -1.31
N ILE A 57 20.13 2.80 -1.44
CA ILE A 57 19.25 3.69 -0.68
C ILE A 57 19.28 3.34 0.81
N ALA A 58 19.23 2.07 1.17
CA ALA A 58 19.29 1.62 2.57
C ALA A 58 20.62 1.95 3.26
N GLN A 59 21.72 2.07 2.51
CA GLN A 59 22.99 2.56 3.05
C GLN A 59 22.99 4.07 3.35
N ALA A 60 22.12 4.82 2.68
CA ALA A 60 22.03 6.27 2.81
C ALA A 60 20.97 6.74 3.82
N ASP A 61 19.95 5.89 4.10
CA ASP A 61 18.85 6.24 5.00
C ASP A 61 18.48 5.02 5.87
N ASP A 62 18.66 5.13 7.17
CA ASP A 62 18.47 4.08 8.17
C ASP A 62 16.99 3.72 8.41
N ARG A 63 16.06 4.50 7.87
CA ARG A 63 14.63 4.17 7.88
C ARG A 63 14.27 3.05 6.90
N VAL A 64 15.17 2.70 5.94
CA VAL A 64 14.92 1.71 4.89
C VAL A 64 15.48 0.36 5.29
N LEU A 65 14.61 -0.61 5.44
CA LEU A 65 14.93 -2.04 5.62
C LEU A 65 14.73 -2.77 4.30
N VAL A 66 15.73 -3.53 3.85
CA VAL A 66 15.63 -4.37 2.65
C VAL A 66 15.58 -5.83 3.04
N ILE A 67 14.53 -6.51 2.60
CA ILE A 67 14.39 -7.98 2.68
C ILE A 67 14.59 -8.54 1.27
N ASP A 68 15.45 -9.52 1.13
CA ASP A 68 15.75 -10.19 -0.13
C ASP A 68 15.30 -11.64 -0.05
N GLN A 69 14.34 -12.05 -0.88
CA GLN A 69 13.76 -13.39 -0.87
C GLN A 69 13.72 -14.00 -2.29
N GLU A 70 13.57 -15.31 -2.37
CA GLU A 70 13.22 -15.98 -3.63
C GLU A 70 11.81 -15.58 -4.07
N ASN A 71 11.59 -15.48 -5.38
CA ASN A 71 10.29 -15.05 -5.93
C ASN A 71 9.16 -15.99 -5.45
N ALA A 72 8.23 -15.42 -4.72
CA ALA A 72 7.06 -16.11 -4.16
C ALA A 72 5.74 -15.36 -4.44
N GLY A 73 5.81 -14.27 -5.19
CA GLY A 73 4.70 -13.43 -5.60
C GLY A 73 4.36 -12.32 -4.61
N VAL A 74 3.63 -11.32 -5.10
CA VAL A 74 3.33 -10.06 -4.40
C VAL A 74 2.68 -10.27 -3.03
N SER A 75 1.80 -11.26 -2.89
CA SER A 75 1.18 -11.61 -1.60
C SER A 75 2.21 -12.02 -0.55
N CYS A 76 3.19 -12.85 -0.93
CA CYS A 76 4.27 -13.28 -0.04
C CYS A 76 5.18 -12.10 0.32
N ALA A 77 5.52 -11.26 -0.64
CA ALA A 77 6.32 -10.07 -0.40
C ALA A 77 5.64 -9.09 0.56
N ARG A 78 4.34 -8.79 0.34
CA ARG A 78 3.57 -7.94 1.26
C ARG A 78 3.47 -8.55 2.67
N ASN A 79 3.30 -9.87 2.79
CA ASN A 79 3.26 -10.56 4.07
C ASN A 79 4.61 -10.49 4.81
N ALA A 80 5.73 -10.71 4.10
CA ALA A 80 7.06 -10.54 4.69
C ALA A 80 7.28 -9.11 5.20
N GLY A 81 6.75 -8.12 4.47
CA GLY A 81 6.75 -6.73 4.91
C GLY A 81 5.89 -6.47 6.17
N ILE A 82 4.70 -7.08 6.27
CA ILE A 82 3.85 -7.02 7.48
C ILE A 82 4.57 -7.63 8.67
N ASP A 83 5.22 -8.79 8.48
CA ASP A 83 5.91 -9.50 9.56
C ASP A 83 7.15 -8.75 10.06
N ALA A 84 7.80 -7.94 9.21
CA ALA A 84 8.92 -7.07 9.55
C ALA A 84 8.50 -5.66 10.02
N ALA A 85 7.20 -5.35 10.01
CA ALA A 85 6.71 -4.03 10.37
C ALA A 85 6.85 -3.77 11.88
N GLU A 86 7.48 -2.65 12.23
CA GLU A 86 7.61 -2.15 13.60
C GLU A 86 6.63 -1.03 13.91
N GLY A 87 6.21 -0.27 12.90
CA GLY A 87 5.29 0.85 13.04
C GLY A 87 3.89 0.44 13.51
N GLU A 88 3.21 1.35 14.19
CA GLU A 88 1.85 1.11 14.68
C GLU A 88 0.82 0.99 13.55
N THR A 89 1.07 1.68 12.43
CA THR A 89 0.23 1.68 11.24
C THR A 89 1.01 1.15 10.04
N VAL A 90 0.39 0.27 9.24
CA VAL A 90 0.99 -0.33 8.04
C VAL A 90 0.34 0.25 6.79
N PHE A 91 1.18 0.73 5.87
CA PHE A 91 0.84 1.18 4.53
C PHE A 91 1.43 0.23 3.49
N PHE A 92 0.83 0.19 2.30
CA PHE A 92 1.38 -0.50 1.14
C PHE A 92 1.54 0.50 0.00
N VAL A 93 2.70 0.49 -0.67
CA VAL A 93 2.95 1.29 -1.88
C VAL A 93 3.64 0.40 -2.89
N ASP A 94 3.11 0.33 -4.10
CA ASP A 94 3.69 -0.46 -5.17
C ASP A 94 4.95 0.25 -5.74
N ALA A 95 5.94 -0.52 -6.17
CA ALA A 95 7.29 -0.01 -6.51
C ALA A 95 7.33 0.90 -7.76
N ASP A 96 6.26 0.92 -8.54
CA ASP A 96 6.06 1.76 -9.72
C ASP A 96 5.21 3.02 -9.45
N ASP A 97 4.69 3.17 -8.22
CA ASP A 97 3.82 4.25 -7.80
C ASP A 97 4.52 5.23 -6.83
N TYR A 98 3.79 6.26 -6.39
CA TYR A 98 4.26 7.19 -5.36
C TYR A 98 3.11 7.84 -4.60
N ILE A 99 3.42 8.52 -3.49
CA ILE A 99 2.42 9.20 -2.65
C ILE A 99 2.84 10.65 -2.36
N ASP A 100 1.83 11.49 -2.07
CA ASP A 100 2.06 12.88 -1.67
C ASP A 100 2.83 12.97 -0.34
N ALA A 101 3.64 14.02 -0.18
CA ALA A 101 4.52 14.19 0.98
C ALA A 101 3.80 14.28 2.34
N GLN A 102 2.50 14.58 2.37
CA GLN A 102 1.70 14.71 3.59
C GLN A 102 0.82 13.48 3.87
N THR A 103 0.92 12.43 3.04
CA THR A 103 0.03 11.28 3.10
C THR A 103 0.05 10.60 4.47
N VAL A 104 1.23 10.24 4.96
CA VAL A 104 1.35 9.50 6.23
C VAL A 104 0.81 10.32 7.39
N GLU A 105 1.22 11.58 7.52
CA GLU A 105 0.78 12.48 8.59
C GLU A 105 -0.74 12.66 8.60
N CYS A 106 -1.34 12.96 7.45
CA CYS A 106 -2.79 13.17 7.34
C CYS A 106 -3.58 11.89 7.65
N VAL A 107 -3.10 10.75 7.21
CA VAL A 107 -3.77 9.45 7.43
C VAL A 107 -3.69 9.06 8.91
N LEU A 108 -2.53 9.18 9.54
CA LEU A 108 -2.37 8.91 10.98
C LEU A 108 -3.28 9.80 11.82
N HIS A 109 -3.33 11.10 11.50
CA HIS A 109 -4.22 12.03 12.20
C HIS A 109 -5.71 11.67 12.03
N ALA A 110 -6.12 11.24 10.82
CA ALA A 110 -7.50 10.82 10.58
C ALA A 110 -7.85 9.54 11.34
N MET A 111 -6.94 8.55 11.41
CA MET A 111 -7.13 7.33 12.20
C MET A 111 -7.27 7.64 13.69
N GLU A 112 -6.37 8.46 14.23
CA GLU A 112 -6.41 8.88 15.64
C GLU A 112 -7.70 9.64 15.96
N SER A 113 -8.05 10.65 15.16
CA SER A 113 -9.26 11.47 15.38
C SER A 113 -10.55 10.69 15.32
N ALA A 114 -10.62 9.66 14.48
CA ALA A 114 -11.79 8.80 14.34
C ALA A 114 -11.78 7.60 15.28
N ASP A 115 -10.69 7.36 16.00
CA ASP A 115 -10.42 6.12 16.74
C ASP A 115 -10.64 4.90 15.80
N ALA A 116 -10.00 4.92 14.63
CA ALA A 116 -10.19 3.94 13.56
C ALA A 116 -8.97 3.04 13.39
N GLU A 117 -9.22 1.75 13.11
CA GLU A 117 -8.17 0.75 12.87
C GLU A 117 -7.79 0.67 11.37
N VAL A 118 -8.63 1.24 10.49
CA VAL A 118 -8.37 1.30 9.05
C VAL A 118 -8.68 2.70 8.53
N ALA A 119 -7.82 3.24 7.68
CA ALA A 119 -8.10 4.43 6.90
C ALA A 119 -8.06 4.12 5.41
N VAL A 120 -8.97 4.74 4.65
CA VAL A 120 -9.01 4.64 3.19
C VAL A 120 -8.89 6.04 2.61
N PHE A 121 -8.05 6.21 1.60
CA PHE A 121 -7.88 7.46 0.89
C PHE A 121 -7.95 7.25 -0.63
N GLY A 122 -8.01 8.33 -1.38
CA GLY A 122 -8.09 8.30 -2.82
C GLY A 122 -6.74 8.35 -3.51
N GLY A 123 -6.80 8.25 -4.84
CA GLY A 123 -5.66 8.40 -5.70
C GLY A 123 -5.99 9.02 -7.04
N VAL A 124 -4.98 9.23 -7.83
CA VAL A 124 -5.04 9.66 -9.23
C VAL A 124 -4.31 8.65 -10.10
N CYS A 125 -4.77 8.48 -11.33
CA CYS A 125 -4.05 7.68 -12.33
C CYS A 125 -3.20 8.62 -13.19
N GLU A 126 -1.99 8.21 -13.53
CA GLU A 126 -1.07 8.98 -14.35
C GLU A 126 -0.58 8.16 -15.56
N PRO A 127 -0.82 8.63 -16.81
CA PRO A 127 -1.60 9.83 -17.15
C PRO A 127 -3.10 9.62 -16.90
N SER A 128 -3.80 10.71 -16.53
CA SER A 128 -5.21 10.65 -16.09
C SER A 128 -6.18 10.22 -17.19
N ASP A 129 -5.83 10.42 -18.47
CA ASP A 129 -6.62 10.04 -19.64
C ASP A 129 -6.45 8.56 -20.03
N ALA A 130 -5.42 7.88 -19.54
CA ALA A 130 -5.21 6.46 -19.79
C ALA A 130 -6.15 5.56 -18.99
N ALA A 131 -6.64 6.01 -17.83
CA ALA A 131 -7.47 5.20 -16.97
C ALA A 131 -8.95 5.18 -17.38
N PRO A 132 -9.61 4.02 -17.41
CA PRO A 132 -11.06 3.94 -17.59
C PRO A 132 -11.81 4.76 -16.53
N LYS A 133 -12.92 5.40 -16.91
CA LYS A 133 -13.73 6.22 -15.98
C LYS A 133 -14.12 5.49 -14.69
N ARG A 134 -14.37 4.18 -14.78
CA ARG A 134 -14.68 3.35 -13.62
C ARG A 134 -13.50 3.31 -12.62
N VAL A 135 -12.27 3.19 -13.10
CA VAL A 135 -11.07 3.19 -12.24
C VAL A 135 -10.92 4.55 -11.57
N GLN A 136 -11.07 5.64 -12.33
CA GLN A 136 -11.01 6.99 -11.76
C GLN A 136 -12.08 7.23 -10.69
N GLN A 137 -13.29 6.66 -10.86
CA GLN A 137 -14.35 6.72 -9.83
C GLN A 137 -13.98 5.94 -8.57
N LEU A 138 -13.42 4.73 -8.73
CA LEU A 138 -12.95 3.91 -7.62
C LEU A 138 -11.81 4.57 -6.85
N MET A 139 -10.97 5.36 -7.53
CA MET A 139 -9.90 6.14 -6.90
C MET A 139 -10.40 7.39 -6.15
N SER A 140 -11.72 7.65 -6.12
CA SER A 140 -12.32 8.81 -5.49
C SER A 140 -13.30 8.38 -4.40
N PRO A 141 -12.83 8.04 -3.19
CA PRO A 141 -13.68 7.59 -2.10
C PRO A 141 -14.53 8.73 -1.54
N LYS A 142 -15.66 8.37 -0.93
CA LYS A 142 -16.56 9.32 -0.27
C LYS A 142 -16.29 9.32 1.23
N ALA A 143 -16.16 10.53 1.80
CA ALA A 143 -15.90 10.69 3.22
C ALA A 143 -16.93 10.00 4.10
N GLY A 144 -16.46 9.41 5.19
CA GLY A 144 -17.31 8.79 6.20
C GLY A 144 -16.53 8.02 7.24
N THR A 145 -17.22 7.64 8.31
CA THR A 145 -16.70 6.71 9.31
C THR A 145 -17.70 5.56 9.42
N PHE A 146 -17.19 4.34 9.35
CA PHE A 146 -17.99 3.13 9.22
C PHE A 146 -17.58 2.15 10.32
N GLY A 147 -18.57 1.51 10.94
CA GLY A 147 -18.35 0.42 11.89
C GLY A 147 -18.01 -0.90 11.21
N ALA A 148 -17.72 -1.92 12.01
CA ALA A 148 -17.46 -3.27 11.52
C ALA A 148 -18.62 -3.79 10.65
N ARG A 149 -18.29 -4.35 9.50
CA ARG A 149 -19.25 -4.97 8.56
C ARG A 149 -20.31 -4.02 7.99
N ASP A 150 -20.06 -2.71 8.02
CA ASP A 150 -20.99 -1.75 7.43
C ASP A 150 -21.03 -1.90 5.91
N PRO A 151 -22.16 -2.29 5.29
CA PRO A 151 -22.22 -2.51 3.85
C PRO A 151 -22.03 -1.21 3.06
N GLN A 152 -22.27 -0.04 3.65
CA GLN A 152 -22.06 1.25 2.98
C GLN A 152 -20.60 1.50 2.64
N LEU A 153 -19.66 1.00 3.46
CA LEU A 153 -18.23 1.08 3.20
C LEU A 153 -17.89 0.46 1.83
N LEU A 154 -18.42 -0.73 1.56
CA LEU A 154 -18.10 -1.50 0.36
C LEU A 154 -18.84 -1.00 -0.88
N PHE A 155 -20.14 -0.65 -0.74
CA PHE A 155 -21.02 -0.42 -1.88
C PHE A 155 -21.22 1.06 -2.20
N HIS A 156 -21.01 1.97 -1.25
CA HIS A 156 -21.32 3.39 -1.42
C HIS A 156 -20.14 4.32 -1.22
N ALA A 157 -19.12 3.92 -0.44
CA ALA A 157 -17.98 4.78 -0.12
C ALA A 157 -16.86 4.78 -1.17
N ASN A 158 -16.93 3.96 -2.23
CA ASN A 158 -15.84 3.72 -3.17
C ASN A 158 -14.53 3.32 -2.47
N ALA A 159 -14.63 2.57 -1.37
CA ALA A 159 -13.50 2.15 -0.56
C ALA A 159 -12.82 0.86 -1.08
N GLN A 160 -13.22 0.40 -2.27
CA GLN A 160 -12.69 -0.82 -2.92
C GLN A 160 -11.64 -0.47 -3.97
N PRO A 161 -10.90 -1.44 -4.43
CA PRO A 161 -10.33 -2.68 -3.89
C PRO A 161 -8.79 -2.67 -3.86
N TYR A 162 -8.11 -1.54 -3.68
CA TYR A 162 -6.65 -1.42 -3.77
C TYR A 162 -6.04 -1.22 -2.38
N ALA A 163 -5.26 -2.19 -1.88
CA ALA A 163 -4.62 -2.11 -0.57
C ALA A 163 -3.66 -0.91 -0.45
N CYS A 164 -3.08 -0.49 -1.57
CA CYS A 164 -2.20 0.68 -1.65
C CYS A 164 -2.89 2.02 -1.33
N ARG A 165 -4.23 2.07 -1.32
CA ARG A 165 -5.02 3.25 -0.92
C ARG A 165 -5.57 3.15 0.50
N ALA A 166 -4.99 2.32 1.33
CA ALA A 166 -5.44 2.13 2.70
C ALA A 166 -4.25 2.01 3.64
N ALA A 167 -4.52 2.34 4.89
CA ALA A 167 -3.62 2.12 6.01
C ALA A 167 -4.33 1.29 7.08
N PHE A 168 -3.59 0.44 7.75
CA PHE A 168 -4.13 -0.57 8.66
C PHE A 168 -3.39 -0.53 9.99
N SER A 169 -4.12 -0.60 11.11
CA SER A 169 -3.51 -0.85 12.40
C SER A 169 -2.73 -2.17 12.38
N ARG A 170 -1.45 -2.14 12.75
CA ARG A 170 -0.63 -3.35 12.86
C ARG A 170 -1.19 -4.31 13.91
N GLU A 171 -1.78 -3.75 14.98
CA GLU A 171 -2.45 -4.55 16.01
C GLU A 171 -3.63 -5.33 15.42
N LEU A 172 -4.50 -4.68 14.61
CA LEU A 172 -5.59 -5.35 13.90
C LEU A 172 -5.06 -6.50 13.03
N LEU A 173 -4.05 -6.22 12.18
CA LEU A 173 -3.50 -7.23 11.28
C LEU A 173 -2.97 -8.47 12.03
N ASN A 174 -2.33 -8.25 13.17
CA ASN A 174 -1.73 -9.32 13.96
C ASN A 174 -2.76 -10.04 14.85
N ARG A 175 -3.64 -9.31 15.51
CA ARG A 175 -4.70 -9.85 16.38
C ARG A 175 -5.63 -10.78 15.61
N GLU A 176 -6.01 -10.38 14.40
CA GLU A 176 -6.96 -11.13 13.56
C GLU A 176 -6.26 -12.06 12.54
N GLY A 177 -4.93 -12.06 12.50
CA GLY A 177 -4.16 -12.87 11.55
C GLY A 177 -4.40 -12.48 10.09
N ILE A 178 -4.68 -11.20 9.79
CA ILE A 178 -4.98 -10.73 8.44
C ILE A 178 -3.70 -10.72 7.61
N ARG A 179 -3.66 -11.49 6.54
CA ARG A 179 -2.54 -11.60 5.61
C ARG A 179 -3.06 -11.72 4.17
N PHE A 180 -2.26 -11.32 3.20
CA PHE A 180 -2.54 -11.58 1.80
C PHE A 180 -2.51 -13.07 1.52
N ALA A 181 -3.46 -13.57 0.72
CA ALA A 181 -3.54 -14.99 0.38
C ALA A 181 -2.50 -15.34 -0.71
N PRO A 182 -1.48 -16.19 -0.41
CA PRO A 182 -0.52 -16.60 -1.41
C PRO A 182 -1.18 -17.41 -2.54
N GLY A 183 -0.66 -17.27 -3.75
CA GLY A 183 -1.12 -18.06 -4.91
C GLY A 183 -2.37 -17.50 -5.61
N LEU A 184 -2.96 -16.40 -5.15
CA LEU A 184 -3.96 -15.67 -5.91
C LEU A 184 -3.25 -14.79 -6.95
N ALA A 185 -3.52 -15.05 -8.23
CA ALA A 185 -2.98 -14.25 -9.33
C ALA A 185 -3.67 -12.88 -9.45
N LEU A 186 -4.92 -12.78 -9.02
CA LEU A 186 -5.73 -11.56 -9.00
C LEU A 186 -6.69 -11.56 -7.81
N GLY A 187 -6.97 -10.37 -7.27
CA GLY A 187 -7.96 -10.20 -6.22
C GLY A 187 -7.43 -10.46 -4.81
N GLU A 188 -6.12 -10.60 -4.64
CA GLU A 188 -5.48 -10.71 -3.33
C GLU A 188 -5.79 -9.49 -2.45
N ASP A 189 -5.78 -8.29 -3.04
CA ASP A 189 -6.15 -7.03 -2.40
C ASP A 189 -7.60 -7.04 -1.91
N VAL A 190 -8.51 -7.57 -2.73
CA VAL A 190 -9.93 -7.66 -2.38
C VAL A 190 -10.12 -8.53 -1.15
N VAL A 191 -9.53 -9.73 -1.14
CA VAL A 191 -9.64 -10.66 -0.01
C VAL A 191 -9.07 -10.03 1.26
N PHE A 192 -7.88 -9.44 1.18
CA PHE A 192 -7.22 -8.78 2.29
C PHE A 192 -8.06 -7.63 2.87
N GLN A 193 -8.55 -6.73 2.00
CA GLN A 193 -9.35 -5.59 2.44
C GLN A 193 -10.70 -5.98 3.00
N PHE A 194 -11.37 -6.97 2.42
CA PHE A 194 -12.64 -7.46 2.97
C PHE A 194 -12.45 -8.02 4.37
N ALA A 195 -11.38 -8.77 4.62
CA ALA A 195 -11.06 -9.25 5.96
C ALA A 195 -10.82 -8.08 6.92
N ALA A 196 -10.00 -7.09 6.53
CA ALA A 196 -9.71 -5.93 7.36
C ALA A 196 -10.98 -5.12 7.67
N TYR A 197 -11.83 -4.83 6.69
CA TYR A 197 -13.06 -4.08 6.90
C TYR A 197 -14.11 -4.84 7.74
N ALA A 198 -14.15 -6.15 7.62
CA ALA A 198 -15.08 -6.96 8.40
C ALA A 198 -14.69 -7.08 9.88
N LEU A 199 -13.39 -6.99 10.18
CA LEU A 199 -12.82 -7.25 11.50
C LEU A 199 -12.38 -5.97 12.23
N ALA A 200 -12.15 -4.87 11.50
CA ALA A 200 -11.90 -3.57 12.11
C ALA A 200 -13.11 -3.07 12.88
N SER A 201 -12.89 -2.55 14.07
CA SER A 201 -13.93 -1.90 14.87
C SER A 201 -14.48 -0.65 14.16
N LYS A 202 -13.59 0.07 13.45
CA LYS A 202 -13.93 1.31 12.76
C LYS A 202 -13.01 1.54 11.56
N THR A 203 -13.59 2.02 10.46
CA THR A 203 -12.87 2.46 9.24
C THR A 203 -13.22 3.91 8.94
N VAL A 204 -12.20 4.76 8.77
CA VAL A 204 -12.35 6.14 8.30
C VAL A 204 -12.04 6.22 6.81
N VAL A 205 -12.88 6.92 6.05
CA VAL A 205 -12.70 7.16 4.61
C VAL A 205 -12.50 8.64 4.36
N MET A 206 -11.39 8.98 3.72
CA MET A 206 -10.94 10.34 3.42
C MET A 206 -11.14 10.64 1.93
N PRO A 207 -11.81 11.75 1.54
CA PRO A 207 -12.05 12.08 0.13
C PRO A 207 -10.85 12.81 -0.51
N VAL A 208 -9.65 12.52 -0.04
CA VAL A 208 -8.39 13.12 -0.51
C VAL A 208 -7.66 12.13 -1.42
N ARG A 209 -6.89 12.63 -2.38
CA ARG A 209 -6.20 11.82 -3.39
C ARG A 209 -4.70 11.93 -3.17
N PHE A 210 -4.16 11.03 -2.38
CA PHE A 210 -2.76 11.01 -1.99
C PHE A 210 -1.91 10.02 -2.80
N TYR A 211 -2.54 9.01 -3.41
CA TYR A 211 -1.85 7.96 -4.13
C TYR A 211 -1.79 8.26 -5.63
N HIS A 212 -0.62 8.12 -6.23
CA HIS A 212 -0.36 8.30 -7.66
C HIS A 212 -0.10 6.95 -8.30
N TYR A 213 -1.13 6.42 -8.96
CA TYR A 213 -1.07 5.18 -9.71
C TYR A 213 -0.50 5.47 -11.11
N VAL A 214 0.73 5.02 -11.36
CA VAL A 214 1.44 5.27 -12.63
C VAL A 214 1.17 4.12 -13.59
N MET A 215 0.48 4.44 -14.68
CA MET A 215 0.11 3.47 -15.73
C MET A 215 1.25 3.34 -16.73
N GLU A 216 2.15 2.39 -16.52
CA GLU A 216 3.15 2.02 -17.50
C GLU A 216 2.58 1.04 -18.53
N SER A 217 3.06 1.11 -19.78
CA SER A 217 2.58 0.25 -20.87
C SER A 217 2.82 -1.25 -20.67
N GLU A 218 3.67 -1.61 -19.71
CA GLU A 218 4.09 -2.98 -19.39
C GLU A 218 3.53 -3.46 -18.03
N SER A 219 2.55 -2.77 -17.43
CA SER A 219 2.01 -3.21 -16.13
C SER A 219 1.23 -4.54 -16.25
N ALA A 220 1.30 -5.39 -15.22
CA ALA A 220 0.66 -6.70 -15.18
C ALA A 220 -0.86 -6.65 -15.45
N THR A 221 -1.51 -5.51 -15.17
CA THR A 221 -2.93 -5.27 -15.46
C THR A 221 -3.23 -5.20 -16.96
N HIS A 222 -2.25 -4.82 -17.81
CA HIS A 222 -2.42 -4.76 -19.27
C HIS A 222 -2.36 -6.15 -19.94
N GLU A 223 -1.57 -7.06 -19.42
CA GLU A 223 -1.51 -8.43 -19.97
C GLU A 223 -2.82 -9.18 -19.78
N PHE A 224 -3.52 -8.97 -18.68
CA PHE A 224 -4.80 -9.62 -18.38
C PHE A 224 -5.94 -9.15 -19.29
N ASN A 225 -6.04 -7.85 -19.52
CA ASN A 225 -7.03 -7.27 -20.44
C ASN A 225 -6.84 -7.71 -21.90
N SER A 226 -5.60 -8.00 -22.29
CA SER A 226 -5.29 -8.48 -23.66
C SER A 226 -5.64 -9.96 -23.86
N ALA A 227 -5.67 -10.78 -22.80
CA ALA A 227 -6.04 -12.19 -22.86
C ALA A 227 -7.56 -12.39 -22.91
N GLU A 228 -8.34 -11.60 -22.15
CA GLU A 228 -9.82 -11.63 -22.19
C GLU A 228 -10.41 -11.08 -23.49
N ALA A 229 -9.72 -10.14 -24.15
CA ALA A 229 -10.17 -9.62 -25.45
C ALA A 229 -9.97 -10.59 -26.63
N ARG A 230 -9.34 -11.76 -26.41
CA ARG A 230 -9.06 -12.78 -27.44
C ARG A 230 -9.85 -14.11 -27.22
N ALA A 231 -10.68 -14.18 -26.20
CA ALA A 231 -11.57 -15.30 -25.91
C ALA A 231 -13.03 -14.97 -26.25
#